data_8dd410a6474f0790a5d8e5af1bc3d85d
#
_entry.id   8dd410a6474f0790a5d8e5af1bc3d85d
#
_cell.length_a   1.000
_cell.length_b   1.000
_cell.length_c   1.000
_cell.angle_alpha   90.00
_cell.angle_beta   90.00
_cell.angle_gamma   90.00
#
_symmetry.space_group_name_H-M   'P 1'
#
loop_
_entity.id
_entity.type
_entity.pdbx_description
1 polymer ?
#
loop_
_entity_poly.entity_id
_entity_poly.type
_entity_poly.pdbx_seq_one_letter_code
_entity_poly.pdbx_strand_id
1 'polypeptide(L)'
;MAELLATYSVAEILGAIIALGLAAKGVITFWDWAYARIKKVFDKQQEEEQEEQDIENKICKQDKQIEELRNSLADTNKQIERLLRKVDLLINSDKDSIKAYITREHHHFCFEQKWIDDYSLDCIEKRYTHYKEENGNSFIDGLMKELRELPKIPPSRKV
;
A
#
# COMPACT_ATOMS: atom_id res chain seq x y z
N MET A 1 6.89 -31.16 86.25
CA MET A 1 5.72 -31.17 85.38
C MET A 1 4.48 -31.82 85.94
N ALA A 2 4.63 -32.83 86.89
CA ALA A 2 3.46 -33.47 87.52
C ALA A 2 2.75 -32.60 88.58
N GLU A 3 3.45 -31.68 89.24
CA GLU A 3 2.83 -30.75 90.23
C GLU A 3 1.96 -29.67 89.67
N LEU A 4 2.18 -29.24 88.42
CA LEU A 4 1.34 -28.19 87.73
C LEU A 4 -0.04 -28.73 87.31
N LEU A 5 -0.17 -30.05 87.14
CA LEU A 5 -1.43 -30.69 86.75
C LEU A 5 -2.37 -30.97 87.93
N ALA A 6 -1.88 -30.91 89.17
CA ALA A 6 -2.70 -31.13 90.36
C ALA A 6 -3.54 -29.92 90.82
N THR A 7 -3.34 -28.75 90.27
CA THR A 7 -4.02 -27.47 90.64
C THR A 7 -5.20 -27.14 89.74
N TYR A 8 -5.33 -27.75 88.58
CA TYR A 8 -6.44 -27.44 87.61
C TYR A 8 -7.48 -28.55 87.60
N SER A 9 -8.74 -28.20 87.53
CA SER A 9 -9.79 -29.15 87.39
C SER A 9 -9.77 -29.79 85.98
N VAL A 10 -10.22 -31.03 85.81
CA VAL A 10 -10.27 -31.69 84.49
C VAL A 10 -11.06 -30.90 83.47
N ALA A 11 -12.08 -30.14 83.89
CA ALA A 11 -12.88 -29.27 83.03
C ALA A 11 -12.08 -28.07 82.51
N GLU A 12 -11.18 -27.49 83.30
CA GLU A 12 -10.34 -26.40 82.93
C GLU A 12 -9.26 -26.84 81.91
N ILE A 13 -8.71 -27.99 82.05
CA ILE A 13 -7.75 -28.59 81.09
C ILE A 13 -8.46 -28.89 79.77
N LEU A 14 -9.62 -29.47 79.77
CA LEU A 14 -10.46 -29.71 78.56
C LEU A 14 -10.84 -28.40 77.89
N GLY A 15 -11.24 -27.38 78.65
CA GLY A 15 -11.55 -26.06 78.14
C GLY A 15 -10.36 -25.39 77.43
N ALA A 16 -9.17 -25.48 78.02
CA ALA A 16 -7.93 -24.97 77.41
C ALA A 16 -7.54 -25.71 76.14
N ILE A 17 -7.74 -27.00 76.03
CA ILE A 17 -7.47 -27.80 74.84
C ILE A 17 -8.46 -27.38 73.69
N ILE A 18 -9.73 -27.25 74.04
CA ILE A 18 -10.74 -26.77 73.04
C ILE A 18 -10.44 -25.38 72.59
N ALA A 19 -10.10 -24.44 73.47
CA ALA A 19 -9.73 -23.09 73.13
C ALA A 19 -8.48 -23.00 72.20
N LEU A 20 -7.45 -23.83 72.50
CA LEU A 20 -6.27 -23.96 71.66
C LEU A 20 -6.61 -24.52 70.24
N GLY A 21 -7.48 -25.52 70.19
CA GLY A 21 -7.96 -26.09 68.92
C GLY A 21 -8.73 -25.07 68.05
N LEU A 22 -9.59 -24.27 68.68
CA LEU A 22 -10.33 -23.19 68.00
C LEU A 22 -9.38 -22.06 67.54
N ALA A 23 -8.38 -21.71 68.36
CA ALA A 23 -7.38 -20.71 67.97
C ALA A 23 -6.53 -21.18 66.78
N ALA A 24 -6.08 -22.47 66.82
CA ALA A 24 -5.33 -23.05 65.72
C ALA A 24 -6.14 -23.07 64.40
N LYS A 25 -7.44 -23.44 64.49
CA LYS A 25 -8.33 -23.42 63.33
C LYS A 25 -8.55 -22.00 62.81
N GLY A 26 -8.67 -21.00 63.70
CA GLY A 26 -8.77 -19.61 63.31
C GLY A 26 -7.53 -19.09 62.56
N VAL A 27 -6.34 -19.49 63.00
CA VAL A 27 -5.07 -19.13 62.33
C VAL A 27 -4.98 -19.77 60.94
N ILE A 28 -5.36 -21.03 60.78
CA ILE A 28 -5.32 -21.76 59.51
C ILE A 28 -6.30 -21.07 58.51
N THR A 29 -7.53 -20.81 58.93
CA THR A 29 -8.54 -20.18 58.03
C THR A 29 -8.15 -18.76 57.67
N PHE A 30 -7.54 -18.02 58.58
CA PHE A 30 -7.00 -16.66 58.25
C PHE A 30 -5.84 -16.76 57.25
N TRP A 31 -4.96 -17.75 57.40
CA TRP A 31 -3.84 -17.97 56.49
C TRP A 31 -4.28 -18.35 55.11
N ASP A 32 -5.26 -19.26 54.99
CA ASP A 32 -5.84 -19.65 53.69
C ASP A 32 -6.52 -18.48 52.99
N TRP A 33 -7.27 -17.66 53.75
CA TRP A 33 -7.87 -16.46 53.21
C TRP A 33 -6.82 -15.42 52.73
N ALA A 34 -5.80 -15.18 53.53
CA ALA A 34 -4.72 -14.26 53.18
C ALA A 34 -3.94 -14.73 51.96
N TYR A 35 -3.63 -16.00 51.88
CA TYR A 35 -2.94 -16.62 50.76
C TYR A 35 -3.77 -16.54 49.47
N ALA A 36 -5.05 -16.86 49.51
CA ALA A 36 -5.94 -16.73 48.36
C ALA A 36 -6.06 -15.29 47.87
N ARG A 37 -6.05 -14.33 48.79
CA ARG A 37 -6.11 -12.88 48.46
C ARG A 37 -4.81 -12.42 47.79
N ILE A 38 -3.67 -12.79 48.31
CA ILE A 38 -2.36 -12.44 47.75
C ILE A 38 -2.17 -13.11 46.38
N LYS A 39 -2.51 -14.38 46.25
CA LYS A 39 -2.45 -15.09 44.97
C LYS A 39 -3.28 -14.45 43.91
N LYS A 40 -4.52 -14.05 44.22
CA LYS A 40 -5.40 -13.37 43.25
C LYS A 40 -4.85 -12.02 42.77
N VAL A 41 -4.17 -11.27 43.63
CA VAL A 41 -3.51 -10.01 43.25
C VAL A 41 -2.30 -10.28 42.34
N PHE A 42 -1.54 -11.31 42.66
CA PHE A 42 -0.35 -11.68 41.89
C PHE A 42 -0.71 -12.23 40.51
N ASP A 43 -1.71 -13.10 40.44
CA ASP A 43 -2.20 -13.66 39.17
C ASP A 43 -2.71 -12.52 38.25
N LYS A 44 -3.45 -11.57 38.82
CA LYS A 44 -3.94 -10.40 38.05
C LYS A 44 -2.82 -9.49 37.50
N GLN A 45 -1.78 -9.27 38.31
CA GLN A 45 -0.63 -8.47 37.91
C GLN A 45 0.17 -9.14 36.80
N GLN A 46 0.27 -10.47 36.83
CA GLN A 46 0.94 -11.27 35.82
C GLN A 46 0.16 -11.32 34.51
N GLU A 47 -1.19 -11.33 34.56
CA GLU A 47 -2.05 -11.21 33.38
C GLU A 47 -1.90 -9.82 32.73
N GLU A 48 -1.88 -8.74 33.52
CA GLU A 48 -1.69 -7.36 33.01
C GLU A 48 -0.32 -7.19 32.35
N GLU A 49 0.75 -7.72 32.95
CA GLU A 49 2.11 -7.68 32.36
C GLU A 49 2.19 -8.48 31.03
N GLN A 50 1.51 -9.61 30.95
CA GLN A 50 1.46 -10.42 29.70
C GLN A 50 0.68 -9.70 28.60
N GLU A 51 -0.46 -9.07 28.93
CA GLU A 51 -1.23 -8.28 27.96
C GLU A 51 -0.43 -7.08 27.44
N GLU A 52 0.31 -6.38 28.30
CA GLU A 52 1.19 -5.27 27.88
C GLU A 52 2.29 -5.76 26.94
N GLN A 53 2.96 -6.86 27.24
CA GLN A 53 3.98 -7.44 26.38
C GLN A 53 3.41 -7.90 25.02
N ASP A 54 2.22 -8.48 25.00
CA ASP A 54 1.56 -8.90 23.77
C ASP A 54 1.17 -7.70 22.88
N ILE A 55 0.73 -6.61 23.51
CA ILE A 55 0.43 -5.35 22.82
C ILE A 55 1.72 -4.75 22.22
N GLU A 56 2.79 -4.68 23.01
CA GLU A 56 4.08 -4.15 22.55
C GLU A 56 4.65 -4.96 21.38
N ASN A 57 4.55 -6.28 21.45
CA ASN A 57 4.95 -7.18 20.36
C ASN A 57 4.11 -6.96 19.07
N LYS A 58 2.80 -6.73 19.22
CA LYS A 58 1.91 -6.42 18.09
C LYS A 58 2.27 -5.09 17.46
N ILE A 59 2.51 -4.05 18.26
CA ILE A 59 2.94 -2.74 17.81
C ILE A 59 4.25 -2.84 17.03
N CYS A 60 5.25 -3.52 17.59
CA CYS A 60 6.54 -3.70 16.93
C CYS A 60 6.42 -4.45 15.58
N LYS A 61 5.50 -5.43 15.48
CA LYS A 61 5.21 -6.09 14.17
C LYS A 61 4.54 -5.16 13.19
N GLN A 62 3.59 -4.35 13.64
CA GLN A 62 2.91 -3.38 12.78
C GLN A 62 3.87 -2.31 12.27
N ASP A 63 4.75 -1.80 13.11
CA ASP A 63 5.76 -0.82 12.71
C ASP A 63 6.68 -1.37 11.61
N LYS A 64 7.12 -2.62 11.72
CA LYS A 64 7.91 -3.28 10.66
C LYS A 64 7.13 -3.40 9.35
N GLN A 65 5.86 -3.80 9.42
CA GLN A 65 5.01 -3.90 8.23
C GLN A 65 4.76 -2.53 7.57
N ILE A 66 4.59 -1.49 8.36
CA ILE A 66 4.45 -0.11 7.88
C ILE A 66 5.71 0.33 7.15
N GLU A 67 6.89 0.03 7.69
CA GLU A 67 8.17 0.38 7.06
C GLU A 67 8.39 -0.39 5.75
N GLU A 68 8.05 -1.68 5.70
CA GLU A 68 8.09 -2.50 4.47
C GLU A 68 7.14 -1.96 3.40
N LEU A 69 5.90 -1.59 3.77
CA LEU A 69 4.94 -0.97 2.86
C LEU A 69 5.42 0.38 2.34
N ARG A 70 6.03 1.19 3.19
CA ARG A 70 6.60 2.49 2.84
C ARG A 70 7.72 2.35 1.80
N ASN A 71 8.60 1.38 2.00
CA ASN A 71 9.69 1.08 1.08
C ASN A 71 9.16 0.57 -0.26
N SER A 72 8.18 -0.33 -0.24
CA SER A 72 7.52 -0.85 -1.45
C SER A 72 6.81 0.27 -2.23
N LEU A 73 6.14 1.18 -1.53
CA LEU A 73 5.49 2.34 -2.14
C LEU A 73 6.51 3.28 -2.80
N ALA A 74 7.63 3.53 -2.13
CA ALA A 74 8.70 4.36 -2.69
C ALA A 74 9.30 3.75 -3.97
N ASP A 75 9.52 2.44 -3.99
CA ASP A 75 10.01 1.73 -5.17
C ASP A 75 8.99 1.73 -6.31
N THR A 76 7.71 1.55 -6.00
CA THR A 76 6.63 1.62 -6.99
C THR A 76 6.55 3.00 -7.62
N ASN A 77 6.59 4.07 -6.83
CA ASN A 77 6.62 5.45 -7.32
C ASN A 77 7.81 5.69 -8.26
N LYS A 78 8.99 5.20 -7.92
CA LYS A 78 10.19 5.29 -8.75
C LYS A 78 10.06 4.55 -10.08
N GLN A 79 9.35 3.41 -10.09
CA GLN A 79 9.04 2.68 -11.32
C GLN A 79 8.05 3.46 -12.19
N ILE A 80 7.00 4.03 -11.59
CA ILE A 80 6.02 4.87 -12.29
C ILE A 80 6.71 6.07 -12.96
N GLU A 81 7.59 6.78 -12.27
CA GLU A 81 8.34 7.87 -12.85
C GLU A 81 9.23 7.44 -14.04
N ARG A 82 9.83 6.26 -13.95
CA ARG A 82 10.62 5.71 -15.07
C ARG A 82 9.74 5.37 -16.28
N LEU A 83 8.54 4.82 -16.02
CA LEU A 83 7.59 4.52 -17.08
C LEU A 83 7.06 5.79 -17.74
N LEU A 84 6.71 6.81 -16.98
CA LEU A 84 6.27 8.11 -17.50
C LEU A 84 7.34 8.71 -18.43
N ARG A 85 8.60 8.74 -18.02
CA ARG A 85 9.70 9.22 -18.88
C ARG A 85 9.84 8.42 -20.18
N LYS A 86 9.64 7.09 -20.13
CA LYS A 86 9.66 6.26 -21.35
C LYS A 86 8.49 6.55 -22.27
N VAL A 87 7.30 6.73 -21.70
CA VAL A 87 6.10 7.11 -22.48
C VAL A 87 6.31 8.45 -23.16
N ASP A 88 6.82 9.45 -22.45
CA ASP A 88 7.11 10.77 -23.04
C ASP A 88 8.11 10.68 -24.21
N LEU A 89 9.14 9.85 -24.06
CA LEU A 89 10.11 9.60 -25.16
C LEU A 89 9.45 8.93 -26.37
N LEU A 90 8.56 7.96 -26.14
CA LEU A 90 7.85 7.27 -27.22
C LEU A 90 6.90 8.22 -27.95
N ILE A 91 6.12 9.03 -27.23
CA ILE A 91 5.24 10.06 -27.80
C ILE A 91 6.04 11.04 -28.67
N ASN A 92 7.17 11.53 -28.17
CA ASN A 92 8.00 12.46 -28.96
C ASN A 92 8.58 11.79 -30.19
N SER A 93 9.03 10.54 -30.09
CA SER A 93 9.52 9.75 -31.22
C SER A 93 8.44 9.49 -32.26
N ASP A 94 7.20 9.22 -31.82
CA ASP A 94 6.06 9.00 -32.73
C ASP A 94 5.69 10.30 -33.46
N LYS A 95 5.61 11.44 -32.77
CA LYS A 95 5.42 12.75 -33.40
C LYS A 95 6.46 13.03 -34.48
N ASP A 96 7.73 12.77 -34.22
CA ASP A 96 8.79 13.00 -35.20
C ASP A 96 8.66 12.05 -36.40
N SER A 97 8.24 10.80 -36.15
CA SER A 97 7.96 9.82 -37.22
C SER A 97 6.79 10.25 -38.10
N ILE A 98 5.69 10.71 -37.50
CA ILE A 98 4.51 11.19 -38.22
C ILE A 98 4.88 12.46 -39.02
N LYS A 99 5.62 13.39 -38.42
CA LYS A 99 6.10 14.60 -39.09
C LYS A 99 6.95 14.26 -40.31
N ALA A 100 7.89 13.37 -40.17
CA ALA A 100 8.74 12.92 -41.27
C ALA A 100 7.92 12.25 -42.40
N TYR A 101 6.93 11.39 -41.98
CA TYR A 101 6.02 10.75 -42.93
C TYR A 101 5.22 11.78 -43.72
N ILE A 102 4.51 12.71 -43.06
CA ILE A 102 3.68 13.72 -43.74
C ILE A 102 4.53 14.59 -44.64
N THR A 103 5.73 14.98 -44.19
CA THR A 103 6.64 15.81 -45.02
C THR A 103 7.06 15.05 -46.28
N ARG A 104 7.36 13.78 -46.21
CA ARG A 104 7.73 12.95 -47.35
C ARG A 104 6.55 12.79 -48.33
N GLU A 105 5.34 12.47 -47.81
CA GLU A 105 4.14 12.32 -48.64
C GLU A 105 3.76 13.64 -49.29
N HIS A 106 3.88 14.77 -48.56
CA HIS A 106 3.66 16.09 -49.14
C HIS A 106 4.61 16.33 -50.32
N HIS A 107 5.91 16.05 -50.15
CA HIS A 107 6.87 16.19 -51.25
C HIS A 107 6.47 15.33 -52.44
N HIS A 108 6.13 14.09 -52.23
CA HIS A 108 5.72 13.18 -53.28
C HIS A 108 4.49 13.67 -54.01
N PHE A 109 3.39 13.96 -53.30
CA PHE A 109 2.15 14.33 -53.94
C PHE A 109 2.13 15.76 -54.50
N CYS A 110 2.75 16.76 -53.85
CA CYS A 110 2.72 18.14 -54.29
C CYS A 110 3.74 18.44 -55.39
N PHE A 111 4.93 17.81 -55.34
CA PHE A 111 6.01 18.15 -56.28
C PHE A 111 6.22 17.11 -57.38
N GLU A 112 6.09 15.82 -57.07
CA GLU A 112 6.33 14.78 -58.06
C GLU A 112 5.06 14.36 -58.81
N GLN A 113 4.01 13.96 -58.06
CA GLN A 113 2.77 13.41 -58.64
C GLN A 113 1.77 14.49 -59.07
N LYS A 114 1.64 15.59 -58.29
CA LYS A 114 0.72 16.71 -58.48
C LYS A 114 -0.76 16.38 -58.42
N TRP A 115 -1.13 15.28 -57.84
CA TRP A 115 -2.48 14.85 -57.51
C TRP A 115 -2.43 13.82 -56.39
N ILE A 116 -3.54 13.61 -55.67
CA ILE A 116 -3.64 12.63 -54.58
C ILE A 116 -5.00 11.91 -54.66
N ASP A 117 -5.01 10.60 -54.50
CA ASP A 117 -6.26 9.86 -54.41
C ASP A 117 -6.85 9.94 -52.99
N ASP A 118 -8.18 9.70 -52.90
CA ASP A 118 -8.89 9.83 -51.62
C ASP A 118 -8.39 8.82 -50.56
N TYR A 119 -7.94 7.62 -50.96
CA TYR A 119 -7.41 6.63 -50.04
C TYR A 119 -6.08 7.10 -49.43
N SER A 120 -5.15 7.54 -50.24
CA SER A 120 -3.87 8.08 -49.77
C SER A 120 -4.06 9.30 -48.85
N LEU A 121 -4.98 10.21 -49.21
CA LEU A 121 -5.29 11.33 -48.35
C LEU A 121 -5.87 10.87 -47.00
N ASP A 122 -6.82 9.92 -46.99
CA ASP A 122 -7.40 9.40 -45.76
C ASP A 122 -6.35 8.75 -44.85
N CYS A 123 -5.37 8.01 -45.41
CA CYS A 123 -4.26 7.47 -44.65
C CYS A 123 -3.38 8.54 -43.98
N ILE A 124 -3.12 9.64 -44.70
CA ILE A 124 -2.35 10.78 -44.17
C ILE A 124 -3.15 11.50 -43.09
N GLU A 125 -4.45 11.73 -43.31
CA GLU A 125 -5.36 12.39 -42.35
C GLU A 125 -5.44 11.62 -41.02
N LYS A 126 -5.50 10.29 -41.03
CA LYS A 126 -5.50 9.49 -39.84
C LYS A 126 -4.24 9.70 -39.02
N ARG A 127 -3.07 9.69 -39.66
CA ARG A 127 -1.79 9.95 -38.96
C ARG A 127 -1.71 11.40 -38.46
N TYR A 128 -2.22 12.35 -39.25
CA TYR A 128 -2.27 13.75 -38.83
C TYR A 128 -3.18 13.94 -37.59
N THR A 129 -4.30 13.20 -37.51
CA THR A 129 -5.18 13.22 -36.34
C THR A 129 -4.44 12.77 -35.09
N HIS A 130 -3.72 11.66 -35.14
CA HIS A 130 -2.87 11.20 -34.03
C HIS A 130 -1.83 12.24 -33.64
N TYR A 131 -1.18 12.86 -34.61
CA TYR A 131 -0.23 13.95 -34.36
C TYR A 131 -0.83 15.11 -33.58
N LYS A 132 -2.07 15.48 -33.90
CA LYS A 132 -2.80 16.57 -33.22
C LYS A 132 -3.25 16.14 -31.80
N GLU A 133 -3.69 14.89 -31.62
CA GLU A 133 -4.05 14.34 -30.30
C GLU A 133 -2.87 14.35 -29.33
N GLU A 134 -1.67 14.14 -29.82
CA GLU A 134 -0.42 14.24 -29.06
C GLU A 134 0.09 15.68 -28.88
N ASN A 135 -0.73 16.69 -29.12
CA ASN A 135 -0.37 18.12 -29.09
C ASN A 135 0.76 18.48 -30.07
N GLY A 136 0.76 17.85 -31.25
CA GLY A 136 1.63 18.25 -32.34
C GLY A 136 1.22 19.63 -32.89
N ASN A 137 2.16 20.54 -32.88
CA ASN A 137 2.01 21.89 -33.47
C ASN A 137 3.24 22.19 -34.31
N SER A 138 3.10 22.44 -35.54
CA SER A 138 4.21 22.83 -36.39
C SER A 138 3.71 23.24 -37.80
N PHE A 139 4.64 23.42 -38.71
CA PHE A 139 4.42 23.63 -40.13
C PHE A 139 3.59 22.51 -40.81
N ILE A 140 3.40 21.35 -40.17
CA ILE A 140 2.60 20.25 -40.71
C ILE A 140 1.18 20.64 -41.03
N ASP A 141 0.57 21.56 -40.28
CA ASP A 141 -0.77 22.08 -40.56
C ASP A 141 -0.82 22.73 -41.95
N GLY A 142 0.24 23.42 -42.34
CA GLY A 142 0.39 24.01 -43.70
C GLY A 142 0.49 22.94 -44.79
N LEU A 143 1.32 21.92 -44.57
CA LEU A 143 1.50 20.80 -45.51
C LEU A 143 0.19 20.02 -45.72
N MET A 144 -0.56 19.80 -44.67
CA MET A 144 -1.87 19.12 -44.72
C MET A 144 -2.89 19.97 -45.55
N LYS A 145 -2.85 21.28 -45.41
CA LYS A 145 -3.70 22.17 -46.20
C LYS A 145 -3.38 22.04 -47.70
N GLU A 146 -2.11 22.06 -48.05
CA GLU A 146 -1.69 21.92 -49.47
C GLU A 146 -2.07 20.52 -50.01
N LEU A 147 -1.92 19.45 -49.26
CA LEU A 147 -2.34 18.11 -49.66
C LEU A 147 -3.86 18.02 -49.94
N ARG A 148 -4.69 18.66 -49.11
CA ARG A 148 -6.15 18.70 -49.28
C ARG A 148 -6.59 19.46 -50.54
N GLU A 149 -5.80 20.43 -50.97
CA GLU A 149 -6.08 21.28 -52.16
C GLU A 149 -5.66 20.57 -53.45
N LEU A 150 -4.94 19.47 -53.41
CA LEU A 150 -4.53 18.72 -54.59
C LEU A 150 -5.72 18.12 -55.37
N PRO A 151 -5.62 18.04 -56.72
CA PRO A 151 -6.57 17.33 -57.54
C PRO A 151 -6.69 15.87 -57.14
N LYS A 152 -7.91 15.31 -57.15
CA LYS A 152 -8.18 13.91 -56.80
C LYS A 152 -8.02 12.94 -57.96
N ILE A 153 -7.85 13.43 -59.14
CA ILE A 153 -7.75 12.66 -60.39
C ILE A 153 -6.44 13.06 -61.08
N PRO A 154 -5.72 12.08 -61.64
CA PRO A 154 -4.50 12.37 -62.36
C PRO A 154 -4.79 13.34 -63.51
N PRO A 155 -3.95 14.34 -63.76
CA PRO A 155 -4.09 15.22 -64.91
C PRO A 155 -4.12 14.38 -66.19
N SER A 156 -5.20 14.49 -66.99
CA SER A 156 -5.30 13.81 -68.26
C SER A 156 -4.05 14.09 -69.09
N ARG A 157 -3.32 13.04 -69.49
CA ARG A 157 -2.28 13.24 -70.52
C ARG A 157 -2.89 13.92 -71.71
N LYS A 158 -2.53 15.18 -71.91
CA LYS A 158 -2.76 15.80 -73.24
C LYS A 158 -1.89 15.02 -74.22
N VAL A 159 -2.55 14.23 -75.02
CA VAL A 159 -1.93 13.58 -76.20
C VAL A 159 -1.60 14.63 -77.21
#